data_3523cb0cd8573cf723ae9f00ca4cd5a0
#
_entry.id   3523cb0cd8573cf723ae9f00ca4cd5a0
#
_cell.length_a   1.000
_cell.length_b   1.000
_cell.length_c   1.000
_cell.angle_alpha   90.00
_cell.angle_beta   90.00
_cell.angle_gamma   90.00
#
_symmetry.space_group_name_H-M   'P 1'
#
loop_
_entity.id
_entity.type
_entity.pdbx_description
1 polymer ?
#
loop_
_entity_poly.entity_id
_entity_poly.type
_entity_poly.pdbx_seq_one_letter_code
_entity_poly.pdbx_strand_id
1 'polypeptide(L)'
;MLLMSRILHWTSRFVLICFVLIGSGCSLFDRQSDPENEILAQSVHQKVFFAPYDTVWKAAHTSIRYPIAVENQDTGYLETEYIKGVDGFLPPEVAKPPSAGIRYKLVFNFAKGKTEGRESTRVTLEKKIERLRDFFSEADGIASDGLEEKVLFYRIEREIVISDALKKAQ
;
A
#
# COMPACT_ATOMS: atom_id res chain seq x y z
N MET A 1 27.43 -2.26 69.84
CA MET A 1 27.72 -3.27 68.79
C MET A 1 26.46 -3.69 67.99
N LEU A 2 25.25 -3.39 68.41
CA LEU A 2 24.00 -3.79 67.75
C LEU A 2 23.52 -2.81 66.64
N LEU A 3 23.96 -1.57 66.62
CA LEU A 3 23.52 -0.57 65.62
C LEU A 3 24.22 -0.73 64.26
N MET A 4 25.48 -1.18 64.23
CA MET A 4 26.21 -1.36 62.96
C MET A 4 25.68 -2.51 62.11
N SER A 5 25.18 -3.58 62.76
CA SER A 5 24.60 -4.73 62.04
C SER A 5 23.32 -4.39 61.28
N ARG A 6 22.49 -3.49 61.79
CA ARG A 6 21.23 -3.11 61.15
C ARG A 6 21.44 -2.21 59.92
N ILE A 7 22.46 -1.37 59.95
CA ILE A 7 22.80 -0.50 58.80
C ILE A 7 23.35 -1.34 57.63
N LEU A 8 24.17 -2.35 57.92
CA LEU A 8 24.75 -3.24 56.92
C LEU A 8 23.70 -4.08 56.18
N HIS A 9 22.64 -4.52 56.88
CA HIS A 9 21.54 -5.23 56.27
C HIS A 9 20.63 -4.34 55.44
N TRP A 10 20.53 -3.06 55.75
CA TRP A 10 19.69 -2.12 55.02
C TRP A 10 20.34 -1.68 53.70
N THR A 11 21.65 -1.43 53.69
CA THR A 11 22.41 -1.14 52.47
C THR A 11 22.46 -2.33 51.53
N SER A 12 22.59 -3.57 52.06
CA SER A 12 22.57 -4.78 51.23
C SER A 12 21.21 -4.98 50.52
N ARG A 13 20.12 -4.70 51.22
CA ARG A 13 18.79 -4.79 50.60
C ARG A 13 18.51 -3.71 49.54
N PHE A 14 19.06 -2.51 49.74
CA PHE A 14 18.92 -1.42 48.76
C PHE A 14 19.73 -1.72 47.48
N VAL A 15 20.91 -2.26 47.58
CA VAL A 15 21.74 -2.67 46.45
C VAL A 15 21.09 -3.79 45.68
N LEU A 16 20.44 -4.75 46.34
CA LEU A 16 19.78 -5.87 45.71
C LEU A 16 18.51 -5.41 44.93
N ILE A 17 17.77 -4.43 45.46
CA ILE A 17 16.58 -3.85 44.78
C ILE A 17 17.00 -3.03 43.56
N CYS A 18 18.11 -2.27 43.64
CA CYS A 18 18.65 -1.54 42.48
C CYS A 18 19.11 -2.48 41.37
N PHE A 19 19.69 -3.65 41.71
CA PHE A 19 20.13 -4.62 40.71
C PHE A 19 18.98 -5.30 39.98
N VAL A 20 17.85 -5.51 40.65
CA VAL A 20 16.61 -6.07 40.03
C VAL A 20 15.96 -5.07 39.09
N LEU A 21 16.04 -3.76 39.37
CA LEU A 21 15.49 -2.70 38.54
C LEU A 21 16.32 -2.44 37.27
N ILE A 22 17.62 -2.73 37.28
CA ILE A 22 18.49 -2.58 36.10
C ILE A 22 18.36 -3.80 35.15
N GLY A 23 17.95 -4.96 35.67
CA GLY A 23 17.72 -6.18 34.88
C GLY A 23 16.41 -6.18 34.06
N SER A 24 15.51 -5.25 34.32
CA SER A 24 14.31 -5.05 33.49
C SER A 24 14.62 -4.15 32.29
N GLY A 25 15.71 -4.43 31.59
CA GLY A 25 15.97 -3.87 30.27
C GLY A 25 14.80 -4.24 29.38
N CYS A 26 13.97 -3.26 29.09
CA CYS A 26 12.97 -3.31 28.06
C CYS A 26 13.63 -3.81 26.79
N SER A 27 13.43 -5.06 26.44
CA SER A 27 13.38 -5.48 25.06
C SER A 27 12.10 -4.88 24.48
N LEU A 28 12.07 -3.55 24.41
CA LEU A 28 11.12 -2.80 23.63
C LEU A 28 11.32 -3.24 22.20
N PHE A 29 10.50 -4.23 21.78
CA PHE A 29 9.99 -4.34 20.44
C PHE A 29 10.94 -3.77 19.38
N ASP A 30 12.03 -4.42 19.14
CA ASP A 30 12.65 -4.39 17.84
C ASP A 30 11.73 -5.23 16.94
N ARG A 31 10.64 -4.56 16.50
CA ARG A 31 9.82 -5.06 15.41
C ARG A 31 10.70 -4.88 14.19
N GLN A 32 11.61 -5.84 14.03
CA GLN A 32 12.36 -6.01 12.81
C GLN A 32 11.31 -6.18 11.72
N SER A 33 10.94 -5.05 11.14
CA SER A 33 10.11 -5.04 9.93
C SER A 33 10.93 -5.80 8.91
N ASP A 34 10.47 -7.00 8.54
CA ASP A 34 11.06 -7.73 7.45
C ASP A 34 11.16 -6.78 6.27
N PRO A 35 12.37 -6.57 5.70
CA PRO A 35 12.55 -5.65 4.58
C PRO A 35 11.67 -6.03 3.39
N GLU A 36 11.28 -7.28 3.27
CA GLU A 36 10.31 -7.78 2.30
C GLU A 36 8.89 -7.22 2.54
N ASN A 37 8.46 -7.14 3.80
CA ASN A 37 7.18 -6.53 4.17
C ASN A 37 7.16 -5.01 3.99
N GLU A 38 8.29 -4.34 4.14
CA GLU A 38 8.42 -2.90 3.92
C GLU A 38 8.37 -2.58 2.43
N ILE A 39 8.99 -3.39 1.59
CA ILE A 39 8.92 -3.28 0.12
C ILE A 39 7.49 -3.52 -0.37
N LEU A 40 6.79 -4.53 0.16
CA LEU A 40 5.39 -4.82 -0.16
C LEU A 40 4.44 -3.71 0.33
N ALA A 41 4.69 -3.13 1.51
CA ALA A 41 3.90 -2.02 2.03
C ALA A 41 4.05 -0.73 1.21
N GLN A 42 5.20 -0.51 0.57
CA GLN A 42 5.42 0.64 -0.32
C GLN A 42 4.73 0.48 -1.68
N SER A 43 4.33 -0.72 -2.06
CA SER A 43 3.64 -0.98 -3.33
C SER A 43 2.14 -0.67 -3.31
N VAL A 44 1.57 -0.42 -2.12
CA VAL A 44 0.14 -0.14 -1.96
C VAL A 44 -0.09 1.36 -1.83
N HIS A 45 -0.74 1.94 -2.81
CA HIS A 45 -1.11 3.35 -2.81
C HIS A 45 -2.59 3.52 -2.50
N GLN A 46 -2.94 4.55 -1.72
CA GLN A 46 -4.35 4.83 -1.38
C GLN A 46 -4.68 6.31 -1.49
N LYS A 47 -5.91 6.59 -1.93
CA LYS A 47 -6.45 7.95 -2.00
C LYS A 47 -7.93 7.95 -1.61
N VAL A 48 -8.36 8.98 -0.89
CA VAL A 48 -9.77 9.22 -0.57
C VAL A 48 -10.31 10.27 -1.53
N PHE A 49 -11.41 9.93 -2.21
CA PHE A 49 -12.16 10.84 -3.08
C PHE A 49 -13.43 11.27 -2.37
N PHE A 50 -13.71 12.58 -2.36
CA PHE A 50 -14.92 13.15 -1.77
C PHE A 50 -16.09 13.08 -2.79
N ALA A 51 -16.42 11.88 -3.18
CA ALA A 51 -17.48 11.58 -4.13
C ALA A 51 -18.17 10.26 -3.77
N PRO A 52 -19.45 10.07 -4.18
CA PRO A 52 -20.18 8.83 -4.02
C PRO A 52 -19.47 7.65 -4.68
N TYR A 53 -19.60 6.49 -4.07
CA TYR A 53 -18.98 5.25 -4.51
C TYR A 53 -19.20 4.95 -6.01
N ASP A 54 -20.43 5.06 -6.48
CA ASP A 54 -20.76 4.78 -7.89
C ASP A 54 -20.08 5.74 -8.86
N THR A 55 -19.91 7.01 -8.44
CA THR A 55 -19.20 8.01 -9.26
C THR A 55 -17.72 7.65 -9.35
N VAL A 56 -17.10 7.29 -8.22
CA VAL A 56 -15.68 6.91 -8.19
C VAL A 56 -15.44 5.60 -8.94
N TRP A 57 -16.32 4.63 -8.80
CA TRP A 57 -16.26 3.36 -9.54
C TRP A 57 -16.29 3.58 -11.06
N LYS A 58 -17.26 4.35 -11.55
CA LYS A 58 -17.36 4.70 -12.98
C LYS A 58 -16.14 5.47 -13.47
N ALA A 59 -15.67 6.44 -12.69
CA ALA A 59 -14.47 7.21 -13.02
C ALA A 59 -13.21 6.32 -13.11
N ALA A 60 -13.05 5.37 -12.20
CA ALA A 60 -11.96 4.41 -12.26
C ALA A 60 -12.04 3.53 -13.51
N HIS A 61 -13.22 3.01 -13.81
CA HIS A 61 -13.47 2.20 -15.01
C HIS A 61 -13.10 2.96 -16.31
N THR A 62 -13.48 4.21 -16.41
CA THR A 62 -13.14 5.08 -17.56
C THR A 62 -11.64 5.38 -17.63
N SER A 63 -10.97 5.49 -16.47
CA SER A 63 -9.56 5.84 -16.38
C SER A 63 -8.62 4.68 -16.69
N ILE A 64 -9.06 3.45 -16.44
CA ILE A 64 -8.31 2.23 -16.71
C ILE A 64 -8.38 1.94 -18.21
N ARG A 65 -7.21 1.90 -18.86
CA ARG A 65 -7.09 1.63 -20.31
C ARG A 65 -6.66 0.20 -20.62
N TYR A 66 -6.63 -0.65 -19.61
CA TYR A 66 -6.24 -2.04 -19.71
C TYR A 66 -7.47 -2.96 -19.65
N PRO A 67 -7.43 -4.13 -20.27
CA PRO A 67 -8.47 -5.12 -20.13
C PRO A 67 -8.67 -5.49 -18.66
N ILE A 68 -9.93 -5.59 -18.24
CA ILE A 68 -10.31 -5.99 -16.88
C ILE A 68 -10.52 -7.50 -16.88
N ALA A 69 -9.84 -8.18 -15.96
CA ALA A 69 -9.96 -9.63 -15.79
C ALA A 69 -11.08 -9.98 -14.82
N VAL A 70 -11.17 -9.25 -13.73
CA VAL A 70 -12.16 -9.48 -12.66
C VAL A 70 -12.69 -8.15 -12.18
N GLU A 71 -14.00 -8.05 -12.05
CA GLU A 71 -14.65 -6.91 -11.41
C GLU A 71 -15.84 -7.36 -10.57
N ASN A 72 -16.00 -6.73 -9.43
CA ASN A 72 -17.17 -6.90 -8.58
C ASN A 72 -17.43 -5.59 -7.83
N GLN A 73 -18.44 -4.86 -8.28
CA GLN A 73 -18.82 -3.56 -7.72
C GLN A 73 -19.34 -3.68 -6.28
N ASP A 74 -19.99 -4.78 -5.93
CA ASP A 74 -20.57 -4.96 -4.60
C ASP A 74 -19.49 -5.14 -3.53
N THR A 75 -18.43 -5.88 -3.86
CA THR A 75 -17.28 -6.08 -2.98
C THR A 75 -16.24 -4.96 -3.10
N GLY A 76 -16.35 -4.14 -4.14
CA GLY A 76 -15.39 -3.08 -4.42
C GLY A 76 -14.06 -3.59 -4.95
N TYR A 77 -14.05 -4.69 -5.68
CA TYR A 77 -12.84 -5.29 -6.24
C TYR A 77 -12.78 -5.15 -7.75
N LEU A 78 -11.63 -4.72 -8.27
CA LEU A 78 -11.36 -4.65 -9.69
C LEU A 78 -9.90 -5.02 -9.96
N GLU A 79 -9.68 -5.92 -10.91
CA GLU A 79 -8.35 -6.41 -11.29
C GLU A 79 -8.20 -6.41 -12.81
N THR A 80 -7.07 -5.92 -13.31
CA THR A 80 -6.76 -5.97 -14.74
C THR A 80 -6.17 -7.32 -15.13
N GLU A 81 -6.22 -7.65 -16.42
CA GLU A 81 -5.38 -8.69 -16.97
C GLU A 81 -3.90 -8.37 -16.79
N TYR A 82 -3.04 -9.38 -16.95
CA TYR A 82 -1.61 -9.18 -16.96
C TYR A 82 -1.16 -8.34 -18.16
N ILE A 83 -0.46 -7.27 -17.85
CA ILE A 83 0.12 -6.33 -18.79
C ILE A 83 1.61 -6.67 -18.91
N LYS A 84 2.11 -6.76 -20.14
CA LYS A 84 3.54 -6.95 -20.37
C LYS A 84 4.30 -5.70 -19.98
N GLY A 85 5.20 -5.84 -19.03
CA GLY A 85 6.07 -4.77 -18.57
C GLY A 85 7.32 -4.66 -19.44
N VAL A 86 7.92 -3.48 -19.43
CA VAL A 86 9.21 -3.19 -20.04
C VAL A 86 10.10 -2.55 -18.99
N ASP A 87 11.39 -2.79 -19.05
CA ASP A 87 12.35 -2.12 -18.18
C ASP A 87 12.50 -0.66 -18.63
N GLY A 88 12.21 0.26 -17.71
CA GLY A 88 12.41 1.69 -17.90
C GLY A 88 11.29 2.41 -18.66
N PHE A 89 11.50 3.70 -18.86
CA PHE A 89 10.59 4.57 -19.61
C PHE A 89 10.80 4.36 -21.12
N LEU A 90 9.71 4.07 -21.81
CA LEU A 90 9.68 4.01 -23.26
C LEU A 90 9.06 5.29 -23.82
N PRO A 91 9.81 6.07 -24.59
CA PRO A 91 9.22 7.13 -25.41
C PRO A 91 8.18 6.53 -26.36
N PRO A 92 7.09 7.25 -26.66
CA PRO A 92 6.00 6.75 -27.52
C PRO A 92 6.46 6.37 -28.93
N GLU A 93 7.59 6.91 -29.39
CA GLU A 93 8.15 6.69 -30.72
C GLU A 93 8.99 5.40 -30.82
N VAL A 94 9.32 4.79 -29.69
CA VAL A 94 10.13 3.57 -29.70
C VAL A 94 9.25 2.35 -29.95
N ALA A 95 9.53 1.62 -31.01
CA ALA A 95 8.91 0.33 -31.26
C ALA A 95 9.07 -0.55 -30.01
N LYS A 96 7.97 -1.20 -29.56
CA LYS A 96 7.94 -2.02 -28.34
C LYS A 96 9.16 -2.93 -28.26
N PRO A 97 10.05 -2.72 -27.28
CA PRO A 97 11.15 -3.66 -27.08
C PRO A 97 10.59 -5.03 -26.71
N PRO A 98 11.36 -6.10 -26.92
CA PRO A 98 11.00 -7.41 -26.44
C PRO A 98 10.75 -7.31 -24.93
N SER A 99 9.68 -7.93 -24.45
CA SER A 99 9.35 -7.90 -23.02
C SER A 99 10.52 -8.45 -22.22
N ALA A 100 10.95 -7.71 -21.21
CA ALA A 100 12.06 -8.09 -20.33
C ALA A 100 11.72 -9.26 -19.40
N GLY A 101 10.70 -10.07 -19.74
CA GLY A 101 10.19 -11.13 -18.88
C GLY A 101 9.42 -10.59 -17.65
N ILE A 102 9.03 -9.31 -17.69
CA ILE A 102 8.25 -8.68 -16.62
C ILE A 102 6.79 -8.58 -17.06
N ARG A 103 5.90 -8.91 -16.16
CA ARG A 103 4.46 -8.66 -16.30
C ARG A 103 3.93 -8.03 -15.03
N TYR A 104 2.84 -7.28 -15.13
CA TYR A 104 2.18 -6.72 -13.96
C TYR A 104 0.66 -6.69 -14.14
N LYS A 105 -0.03 -6.56 -13.04
CA LYS A 105 -1.47 -6.31 -12.99
C LYS A 105 -1.77 -5.23 -11.95
N LEU A 106 -2.88 -4.54 -12.15
CA LEU A 106 -3.39 -3.52 -11.25
C LEU A 106 -4.57 -4.08 -10.48
N VAL A 107 -4.52 -3.96 -9.17
CA VAL A 107 -5.58 -4.39 -8.25
C VAL A 107 -6.12 -3.18 -7.52
N PHE A 108 -7.41 -2.91 -7.71
CA PHE A 108 -8.12 -1.82 -7.05
C PHE A 108 -9.08 -2.37 -6.00
N ASN A 109 -9.08 -1.74 -4.84
CA ASN A 109 -10.05 -1.99 -3.78
C ASN A 109 -10.74 -0.68 -3.42
N PHE A 110 -12.07 -0.67 -3.51
CA PHE A 110 -12.92 0.48 -3.23
C PHE A 110 -13.68 0.27 -1.92
N ALA A 111 -13.60 1.23 -1.02
CA ALA A 111 -14.34 1.19 0.24
C ALA A 111 -15.19 2.45 0.40
N LYS A 112 -16.49 2.25 0.64
CA LYS A 112 -17.43 3.33 0.98
C LYS A 112 -17.08 3.93 2.34
N GLY A 113 -17.19 5.25 2.46
CA GLY A 113 -16.93 5.95 3.70
C GLY A 113 -17.68 7.27 3.79
N LYS A 114 -17.54 7.92 4.94
CA LYS A 114 -17.99 9.30 5.18
C LYS A 114 -16.86 10.07 5.81
N THR A 115 -16.58 11.25 5.29
CA THR A 115 -15.57 12.16 5.83
C THR A 115 -16.24 13.50 6.06
N GLU A 116 -16.23 13.99 7.30
CA GLU A 116 -16.87 15.25 7.68
C GLU A 116 -18.36 15.34 7.29
N GLY A 117 -19.09 14.23 7.42
CA GLY A 117 -20.51 14.14 7.07
C GLY A 117 -20.81 14.01 5.57
N ARG A 118 -19.79 14.09 4.70
CA ARG A 118 -19.93 13.93 3.24
C ARG A 118 -19.58 12.50 2.81
N GLU A 119 -20.25 12.03 1.78
CA GLU A 119 -19.90 10.74 1.16
C GLU A 119 -18.48 10.79 0.61
N SER A 120 -17.74 9.75 0.88
CA SER A 120 -16.37 9.60 0.39
C SER A 120 -16.09 8.15 0.02
N THR A 121 -15.17 7.96 -0.90
CA THR A 121 -14.74 6.63 -1.33
C THR A 121 -13.23 6.54 -1.24
N ARG A 122 -12.74 5.57 -0.48
CA ARG A 122 -11.32 5.26 -0.45
C ARG A 122 -11.01 4.25 -1.55
N VAL A 123 -10.03 4.57 -2.35
CA VAL A 123 -9.49 3.68 -3.38
C VAL A 123 -8.08 3.30 -2.98
N THR A 124 -7.85 2.01 -2.90
CA THR A 124 -6.52 1.41 -2.71
C THR A 124 -6.11 0.78 -4.02
N LEU A 125 -4.93 1.11 -4.50
CA LEU A 125 -4.36 0.60 -5.74
C LEU A 125 -3.02 -0.08 -5.46
N GLU A 126 -2.91 -1.31 -5.88
CA GLU A 126 -1.71 -2.12 -5.80
C GLU A 126 -1.30 -2.55 -7.21
N LYS A 127 -0.05 -2.26 -7.60
CA LYS A 127 0.55 -2.75 -8.82
C LYS A 127 1.40 -3.98 -8.49
N LYS A 128 0.92 -5.15 -8.86
CA LYS A 128 1.62 -6.43 -8.66
C LYS A 128 2.51 -6.70 -9.85
N ILE A 129 3.82 -6.54 -9.67
CA ILE A 129 4.82 -6.74 -10.70
C ILE A 129 5.50 -8.09 -10.46
N GLU A 130 5.57 -8.91 -11.49
CA GLU A 130 6.19 -10.22 -11.47
C GLU A 130 7.27 -10.31 -12.54
N ARG A 131 8.45 -10.80 -12.16
CA ARG A 131 9.49 -11.19 -13.11
C ARG A 131 9.37 -12.67 -13.39
N LEU A 132 9.11 -13.01 -14.63
CA LEU A 132 9.10 -14.40 -15.08
C LEU A 132 10.57 -14.86 -15.16
N ARG A 133 10.92 -15.81 -14.33
CA ARG A 133 12.17 -16.55 -14.41
C ARG A 133 11.96 -17.82 -15.25
N ASP A 134 12.87 -18.77 -15.16
CA ASP A 134 12.76 -20.05 -15.84
C ASP A 134 11.50 -20.79 -15.44
N PHE A 135 11.06 -21.72 -16.30
CA PHE A 135 9.82 -22.47 -16.20
C PHE A 135 9.61 -23.20 -14.85
N PHE A 136 10.68 -23.45 -14.09
CA PHE A 136 10.65 -24.13 -12.80
C PHE A 136 10.82 -23.22 -11.58
N SER A 137 10.91 -21.90 -11.77
CA SER A 137 11.09 -20.93 -10.68
C SER A 137 9.80 -20.18 -10.41
N GLU A 138 9.51 -19.91 -9.15
CA GLU A 138 8.45 -18.97 -8.76
C GLU A 138 8.77 -17.57 -9.29
N ALA A 139 7.74 -16.81 -9.64
CA ALA A 139 7.90 -15.43 -10.10
C ALA A 139 8.32 -14.55 -8.92
N ASP A 140 9.39 -13.77 -9.09
CA ASP A 140 9.78 -12.78 -8.09
C ASP A 140 8.88 -11.57 -8.13
N GLY A 141 8.36 -11.17 -6.97
CA GLY A 141 7.68 -9.88 -6.81
C GLY A 141 8.66 -8.71 -6.86
N ILE A 142 8.31 -7.67 -7.59
CA ILE A 142 9.08 -6.42 -7.68
C ILE A 142 8.25 -5.29 -7.13
N ALA A 143 8.84 -4.41 -6.32
CA ALA A 143 8.16 -3.21 -5.84
C ALA A 143 7.87 -2.24 -7.00
N SER A 144 6.69 -1.59 -6.96
CA SER A 144 6.33 -0.53 -7.90
C SER A 144 7.04 0.78 -7.54
N ASP A 145 7.35 1.59 -8.55
CA ASP A 145 7.82 2.97 -8.39
C ASP A 145 6.69 3.96 -8.02
N GLY A 146 5.44 3.51 -8.06
CA GLY A 146 4.25 4.29 -7.73
C GLY A 146 3.88 5.36 -8.75
N LEU A 147 4.56 5.48 -9.88
CA LEU A 147 4.29 6.52 -10.86
C LEU A 147 2.97 6.28 -11.60
N GLU A 148 2.72 5.05 -12.03
CA GLU A 148 1.49 4.68 -12.72
C GLU A 148 0.27 4.81 -11.82
N GLU A 149 0.41 4.42 -10.55
CA GLU A 149 -0.64 4.55 -9.54
C GLU A 149 -1.02 6.01 -9.31
N LYS A 150 -0.05 6.91 -9.23
CA LYS A 150 -0.30 8.36 -9.10
C LYS A 150 -1.00 8.92 -10.34
N VAL A 151 -0.61 8.49 -11.53
CA VAL A 151 -1.25 8.90 -12.78
C VAL A 151 -2.70 8.41 -12.85
N LEU A 152 -2.96 7.17 -12.41
CA LEU A 152 -4.31 6.62 -12.37
C LEU A 152 -5.20 7.37 -11.37
N PHE A 153 -4.71 7.67 -10.17
CA PHE A 153 -5.45 8.50 -9.22
C PHE A 153 -5.76 9.90 -9.76
N TYR A 154 -4.82 10.52 -10.47
CA TYR A 154 -5.05 11.81 -11.11
C TYR A 154 -6.14 11.72 -12.19
N ARG A 155 -6.13 10.67 -13.02
CA ARG A 155 -7.15 10.44 -14.04
C ARG A 155 -8.53 10.22 -13.42
N ILE A 156 -8.63 9.40 -12.39
CA ILE A 156 -9.87 9.17 -11.65
C ILE A 156 -10.43 10.49 -11.11
N GLU A 157 -9.59 11.30 -10.46
CA GLU A 157 -10.00 12.60 -9.94
C GLU A 157 -10.52 13.53 -11.03
N ARG A 158 -9.83 13.58 -12.17
CA ARG A 158 -10.26 14.36 -13.35
C ARG A 158 -11.60 13.90 -13.89
N GLU A 159 -11.82 12.59 -14.00
CA GLU A 159 -13.10 12.04 -14.46
C GLU A 159 -14.26 12.36 -13.50
N ILE A 160 -14.01 12.35 -12.18
CA ILE A 160 -14.98 12.77 -11.17
C ILE A 160 -15.37 14.23 -11.40
N VAL A 161 -14.39 15.12 -11.57
CA VAL A 161 -14.64 16.57 -11.80
C VAL A 161 -15.42 16.79 -13.10
N ILE A 162 -15.07 16.08 -14.16
CA ILE A 162 -15.82 16.15 -15.45
C ILE A 162 -17.26 15.68 -15.27
N SER A 163 -17.46 14.55 -14.60
CA SER A 163 -18.80 14.00 -14.32
C SER A 163 -19.66 14.98 -13.52
N ASP A 164 -19.10 15.63 -12.51
CA ASP A 164 -19.81 16.60 -11.69
C ASP A 164 -20.13 17.90 -12.46
N ALA A 165 -19.24 18.34 -13.33
CA ALA A 165 -19.48 19.49 -14.20
C ALA A 165 -20.61 19.21 -15.20
N LEU A 166 -20.64 18.02 -15.79
CA LEU A 166 -21.69 17.61 -16.72
C LEU A 166 -23.07 17.50 -16.04
N LYS A 167 -23.12 16.98 -14.80
CA LYS A 167 -24.38 16.93 -14.03
C LYS A 167 -24.92 18.31 -13.67
N LYS A 168 -24.06 19.30 -13.47
CA LYS A 168 -24.47 20.69 -13.18
C LYS A 168 -24.94 21.46 -14.44
N ALA A 169 -24.57 21.01 -15.62
CA ALA A 169 -24.92 21.63 -16.89
C ALA A 169 -26.25 21.11 -17.47
N GLN A 170 -26.84 20.06 -16.88
CA GLN A 170 -28.16 19.51 -17.21
C GLN A 170 -29.26 20.09 -16.33
#